data_684f91d77e8244b3c348266c9372b47b
#
_entry.id   684f91d77e8244b3c348266c9372b47b
#
_cell.length_a   1.000
_cell.length_b   1.000
_cell.length_c   1.000
_cell.angle_alpha   90.00
_cell.angle_beta   90.00
_cell.angle_gamma   90.00
#
_symmetry.space_group_name_H-M   'P 1'
#
loop_
_entity.id
_entity.type
_entity.pdbx_description
1 polymer ?
#
loop_
_entity_poly.entity_id
_entity_poly.type
_entity_poly.pdbx_seq_one_letter_code
_entity_poly.pdbx_strand_id
1 'polypeptide(L)'
;GNVTPNLARSWETPDKGKTWIFNLGQDIFWQDGEKLTSDSINYQFSDVEVDKPDEHTIVFKLQEQFSVFPSIVSRPTFKKGLLGTGEWKVTNISLGQAEFVQKLILVNTKKDKQIYKFYPTEEQAKLAFKLGEVDEIQGIYNIKPFDIWSTVTITEEVNKNRVVVIFLNTQDKLLSDKSFRQALTYAIDKNSGGQRAISPISPNSWAYNPTVKTYDQDLERAREFIDELPNELKENLSINLVTTPVLLSLAEKISKEWESAGIETHVQVSSSIPYEFQTFLAIFDIPTDPDQYAIWHSTQTSTNISKYQNPRIDKLLEDGRVELDLEERRKIYLDFQRFLIEDSPAIFLYHPVTYTVIRN
;
A
#
# COMPACT_ATOMS: atom_id res chain seq x y z
N GLY A 1 5.66 -2.94 -9.86
CA GLY A 1 5.94 -4.04 -10.74
C GLY A 1 5.51 -3.82 -12.17
N ASN A 2 6.16 -4.53 -13.08
CA ASN A 2 5.71 -4.55 -14.47
C ASN A 2 4.52 -5.49 -14.62
N VAL A 3 3.56 -5.11 -15.46
CA VAL A 3 2.49 -6.03 -15.87
C VAL A 3 3.08 -7.09 -16.80
N THR A 4 2.77 -8.35 -16.55
CA THR A 4 3.24 -9.50 -17.33
C THR A 4 2.08 -10.26 -17.94
N PRO A 5 2.25 -10.88 -19.14
CA PRO A 5 1.24 -11.72 -19.75
C PRO A 5 0.79 -12.87 -18.84
N ASN A 6 -0.52 -13.09 -18.76
CA ASN A 6 -1.15 -14.22 -18.07
C ASN A 6 -2.38 -14.68 -18.86
N LEU A 7 -3.61 -14.28 -18.50
CA LEU A 7 -4.81 -14.58 -19.28
C LEU A 7 -4.76 -13.91 -20.65
N ALA A 8 -4.30 -12.67 -20.73
CA ALA A 8 -3.91 -12.04 -21.99
C ALA A 8 -2.45 -12.35 -22.32
N ARG A 9 -2.17 -12.76 -23.56
CA ARG A 9 -0.81 -12.99 -24.09
C ARG A 9 -0.11 -11.69 -24.44
N SER A 10 -0.87 -10.70 -24.90
CA SER A 10 -0.40 -9.39 -25.31
C SER A 10 -1.51 -8.36 -25.19
N TRP A 11 -1.11 -7.11 -25.15
CA TRP A 11 -2.01 -5.96 -25.27
C TRP A 11 -1.32 -4.83 -26.03
N GLU A 12 -2.12 -3.98 -26.63
CA GLU A 12 -1.66 -2.82 -27.36
C GLU A 12 -2.64 -1.64 -27.22
N THR A 13 -2.15 -0.45 -27.54
CA THR A 13 -2.95 0.77 -27.58
C THR A 13 -2.65 1.56 -28.84
N PRO A 14 -3.59 1.62 -29.80
CA PRO A 14 -3.36 2.29 -31.09
C PRO A 14 -3.43 3.82 -31.01
N ASP A 15 -4.00 4.36 -29.95
CA ASP A 15 -4.38 5.77 -29.78
C ASP A 15 -3.84 6.39 -28.49
N LYS A 16 -2.62 6.04 -28.12
CA LYS A 16 -1.88 6.59 -26.96
C LYS A 16 -2.58 6.37 -25.62
N GLY A 17 -3.21 5.22 -25.42
CA GLY A 17 -3.77 4.83 -24.13
C GLY A 17 -5.26 5.16 -23.93
N LYS A 18 -5.97 5.57 -24.97
CA LYS A 18 -7.44 5.69 -24.92
C LYS A 18 -8.15 4.37 -25.20
N THR A 19 -7.65 3.61 -26.16
CA THR A 19 -8.15 2.25 -26.45
C THR A 19 -7.09 1.23 -26.07
N TRP A 20 -7.50 0.20 -25.33
CA TRP A 20 -6.65 -0.93 -24.96
C TRP A 20 -7.23 -2.21 -25.52
N ILE A 21 -6.45 -2.93 -26.32
CA ILE A 21 -6.82 -4.19 -26.96
C ILE A 21 -6.03 -5.30 -26.28
N PHE A 22 -6.74 -6.23 -25.62
CA PHE A 22 -6.13 -7.40 -24.97
C PHE A 22 -6.42 -8.66 -25.76
N ASN A 23 -5.37 -9.40 -26.12
CA ASN A 23 -5.46 -10.67 -26.83
C ASN A 23 -5.32 -11.82 -25.81
N LEU A 24 -6.39 -12.59 -25.59
CA LEU A 24 -6.46 -13.69 -24.65
C LEU A 24 -5.72 -14.94 -25.16
N GLY A 25 -5.27 -15.77 -24.22
CA GLY A 25 -4.74 -17.09 -24.51
C GLY A 25 -5.81 -18.05 -25.07
N GLN A 26 -5.43 -18.91 -26.04
CA GLN A 26 -6.40 -19.81 -26.71
C GLN A 26 -6.70 -21.09 -25.93
N ASP A 27 -5.77 -21.56 -25.09
CA ASP A 27 -5.86 -22.86 -24.41
C ASP A 27 -5.93 -22.67 -22.87
N ILE A 28 -6.75 -21.71 -22.44
CA ILE A 28 -7.00 -21.46 -21.04
C ILE A 28 -8.41 -21.99 -20.70
N PHE A 29 -8.51 -22.73 -19.60
CA PHE A 29 -9.76 -23.30 -19.13
C PHE A 29 -10.07 -22.87 -17.71
N TRP A 30 -11.34 -22.65 -17.44
CA TRP A 30 -11.85 -22.50 -16.10
C TRP A 30 -11.82 -23.82 -15.35
N GLN A 31 -11.87 -23.77 -14.03
CA GLN A 31 -11.87 -24.96 -13.16
C GLN A 31 -13.11 -25.84 -13.28
N ASP A 32 -14.12 -25.45 -14.06
CA ASP A 32 -15.26 -26.30 -14.46
C ASP A 32 -15.05 -27.02 -15.81
N GLY A 33 -13.92 -26.79 -16.47
CA GLY A 33 -13.56 -27.38 -17.77
C GLY A 33 -14.05 -26.58 -18.97
N GLU A 34 -14.79 -25.48 -18.78
CA GLU A 34 -15.17 -24.59 -19.87
C GLU A 34 -13.99 -23.76 -20.34
N LYS A 35 -13.91 -23.52 -21.66
CA LYS A 35 -12.88 -22.67 -22.24
C LYS A 35 -13.06 -21.22 -21.82
N LEU A 36 -11.95 -20.55 -21.53
CA LEU A 36 -11.97 -19.12 -21.26
C LEU A 36 -12.15 -18.36 -22.58
N THR A 37 -13.18 -17.54 -22.64
CA THR A 37 -13.46 -16.63 -23.76
C THR A 37 -13.64 -15.21 -23.25
N SER A 38 -13.60 -14.23 -24.16
CA SER A 38 -13.89 -12.82 -23.85
C SER A 38 -15.22 -12.65 -23.12
N ASP A 39 -16.25 -13.41 -23.50
CA ASP A 39 -17.60 -13.37 -22.88
C ASP A 39 -17.58 -13.84 -21.43
N SER A 40 -16.69 -14.75 -21.08
CA SER A 40 -16.59 -15.28 -19.71
C SER A 40 -15.84 -14.33 -18.74
N ILE A 41 -15.17 -13.31 -19.28
CA ILE A 41 -14.51 -12.26 -18.50
C ILE A 41 -15.44 -11.06 -18.36
N ASN A 42 -15.74 -10.66 -17.14
CA ASN A 42 -16.66 -9.58 -16.86
C ASN A 42 -16.01 -8.50 -16.00
N TYR A 43 -15.72 -7.34 -16.61
CA TYR A 43 -15.35 -6.12 -15.94
C TYR A 43 -16.51 -5.14 -15.97
N GLN A 44 -16.84 -4.55 -14.83
CA GLN A 44 -17.84 -3.50 -14.71
C GLN A 44 -17.13 -2.19 -14.34
N PHE A 45 -17.01 -1.31 -15.32
CA PHE A 45 -16.56 0.06 -15.14
C PHE A 45 -17.72 1.00 -15.44
N SER A 46 -17.81 2.10 -14.71
CA SER A 46 -18.84 3.11 -14.93
C SER A 46 -18.57 4.04 -16.11
N ASP A 47 -17.29 4.14 -16.50
CA ASP A 47 -16.74 5.14 -17.43
C ASP A 47 -15.88 4.54 -18.55
N VAL A 48 -15.89 3.23 -18.71
CA VAL A 48 -15.15 2.51 -19.76
C VAL A 48 -16.11 1.69 -20.61
N GLU A 49 -16.09 1.89 -21.92
CA GLU A 49 -16.80 1.04 -22.87
C GLU A 49 -15.99 -0.25 -23.10
N VAL A 50 -16.67 -1.40 -22.99
CA VAL A 50 -16.05 -2.72 -23.19
C VAL A 50 -16.67 -3.37 -24.40
N ASP A 51 -15.84 -3.73 -25.39
CA ASP A 51 -16.22 -4.44 -26.60
C ASP A 51 -15.50 -5.79 -26.69
N LYS A 52 -16.18 -6.79 -27.26
CA LYS A 52 -15.69 -8.18 -27.39
C LYS A 52 -15.92 -8.66 -28.81
N PRO A 53 -15.06 -8.23 -29.77
CA PRO A 53 -15.26 -8.51 -31.18
C PRO A 53 -15.19 -9.99 -31.55
N ASP A 54 -14.48 -10.79 -30.76
CA ASP A 54 -14.36 -12.24 -30.92
C ASP A 54 -14.07 -12.93 -29.57
N GLU A 55 -13.99 -14.27 -29.57
CA GLU A 55 -13.77 -15.08 -28.36
C GLU A 55 -12.44 -14.81 -27.64
N HIS A 56 -11.48 -14.19 -28.28
CA HIS A 56 -10.12 -14.02 -27.78
C HIS A 56 -9.67 -12.56 -27.65
N THR A 57 -10.54 -11.61 -27.96
CA THR A 57 -10.22 -10.19 -27.93
C THR A 57 -11.15 -9.43 -27.02
N ILE A 58 -10.59 -8.61 -26.14
CA ILE A 58 -11.33 -7.64 -25.32
C ILE A 58 -10.76 -6.27 -25.62
N VAL A 59 -11.64 -5.32 -25.93
CA VAL A 59 -11.31 -3.92 -26.20
C VAL A 59 -11.93 -3.03 -25.14
N PHE A 60 -11.10 -2.22 -24.49
CA PHE A 60 -11.55 -1.19 -23.56
C PHE A 60 -11.33 0.17 -24.15
N LYS A 61 -12.37 1.01 -24.18
CA LYS A 61 -12.31 2.38 -24.66
C LYS A 61 -12.53 3.34 -23.49
N LEU A 62 -11.52 4.12 -23.20
CA LEU A 62 -11.49 5.09 -22.12
C LEU A 62 -11.83 6.48 -22.65
N GLN A 63 -12.33 7.35 -21.78
CA GLN A 63 -12.61 8.76 -22.14
C GLN A 63 -11.32 9.54 -22.38
N GLU A 64 -10.26 9.24 -21.59
CA GLU A 64 -8.96 9.91 -21.64
C GLU A 64 -7.81 8.93 -21.71
N GLN A 65 -6.61 9.42 -22.04
CA GLN A 65 -5.39 8.63 -22.06
C GLN A 65 -5.05 8.15 -20.66
N PHE A 66 -4.77 6.85 -20.52
CA PHE A 66 -4.45 6.26 -19.22
C PHE A 66 -3.48 5.09 -19.36
N SER A 67 -2.19 5.34 -19.14
CA SER A 67 -1.11 4.35 -19.26
C SER A 67 -1.16 3.26 -18.20
N VAL A 68 -1.82 3.52 -17.07
CA VAL A 68 -1.93 2.60 -15.92
C VAL A 68 -2.97 1.50 -16.15
N PHE A 69 -3.81 1.61 -17.17
CA PHE A 69 -4.95 0.72 -17.39
C PHE A 69 -4.62 -0.78 -17.37
N PRO A 70 -3.51 -1.26 -17.98
CA PRO A 70 -3.11 -2.68 -17.86
C PRO A 70 -2.93 -3.14 -16.40
N SER A 71 -2.44 -2.29 -15.51
CA SER A 71 -2.34 -2.59 -14.07
C SER A 71 -3.71 -2.70 -13.39
N ILE A 72 -4.67 -1.89 -13.81
CA ILE A 72 -6.05 -1.92 -13.27
C ILE A 72 -6.73 -3.26 -13.58
N VAL A 73 -6.56 -3.78 -14.80
CA VAL A 73 -7.17 -5.06 -15.23
C VAL A 73 -6.33 -6.28 -14.88
N SER A 74 -5.16 -6.14 -14.25
CA SER A 74 -4.33 -7.26 -13.80
C SER A 74 -4.77 -7.85 -12.45
N ARG A 75 -5.99 -7.60 -12.02
CA ARG A 75 -6.60 -8.18 -10.83
C ARG A 75 -7.09 -9.61 -11.09
N PRO A 76 -7.13 -10.49 -10.06
CA PRO A 76 -7.69 -11.82 -10.20
C PRO A 76 -9.11 -11.79 -10.76
N THR A 77 -9.36 -12.57 -11.79
CA THR A 77 -10.66 -12.69 -12.45
C THR A 77 -11.28 -14.03 -12.12
N PHE A 78 -12.56 -14.04 -11.76
CA PHE A 78 -13.31 -15.23 -11.41
C PHE A 78 -14.60 -15.30 -12.21
N LYS A 79 -14.99 -16.52 -12.60
CA LYS A 79 -16.32 -16.86 -13.06
C LYS A 79 -17.27 -16.99 -11.86
N LYS A 80 -18.59 -17.00 -12.09
CA LYS A 80 -19.59 -17.21 -11.04
C LYS A 80 -19.24 -18.44 -10.18
N GLY A 81 -19.33 -18.31 -8.87
CA GLY A 81 -18.94 -19.35 -7.92
C GLY A 81 -17.45 -19.39 -7.59
N LEU A 82 -16.72 -18.29 -7.85
CA LEU A 82 -15.28 -18.13 -7.59
C LEU A 82 -14.40 -19.14 -8.33
N LEU A 83 -14.84 -19.56 -9.52
CA LEU A 83 -14.05 -20.40 -10.39
C LEU A 83 -12.95 -19.57 -11.06
N GLY A 84 -11.71 -19.94 -10.81
CA GLY A 84 -10.52 -19.38 -11.44
C GLY A 84 -9.98 -20.27 -12.56
N THR A 85 -8.79 -19.92 -13.04
CA THR A 85 -8.02 -20.71 -14.03
C THR A 85 -6.78 -21.35 -13.43
N GLY A 86 -6.53 -21.12 -12.12
CA GLY A 86 -5.39 -21.68 -11.40
C GLY A 86 -5.59 -23.12 -10.94
N GLU A 87 -4.54 -23.69 -10.34
CA GLU A 87 -4.53 -25.07 -9.83
C GLU A 87 -5.51 -25.27 -8.65
N TRP A 88 -5.68 -24.27 -7.80
CA TRP A 88 -6.46 -24.38 -6.57
C TRP A 88 -7.87 -23.81 -6.74
N LYS A 89 -8.88 -24.69 -6.57
CA LYS A 89 -10.30 -24.35 -6.69
C LYS A 89 -10.89 -24.07 -5.30
N VAL A 90 -11.63 -22.97 -5.20
CA VAL A 90 -12.44 -22.67 -4.01
C VAL A 90 -13.62 -23.66 -3.95
N THR A 91 -13.71 -24.43 -2.88
CA THR A 91 -14.78 -25.41 -2.67
C THR A 91 -15.75 -25.02 -1.56
N ASN A 92 -15.32 -24.19 -0.63
CA ASN A 92 -16.18 -23.70 0.44
C ASN A 92 -15.69 -22.34 0.94
N ILE A 93 -16.62 -21.44 1.25
CA ILE A 93 -16.40 -20.20 1.97
C ILE A 93 -17.39 -20.13 3.14
N SER A 94 -16.88 -19.83 4.32
CA SER A 94 -17.71 -19.53 5.47
C SER A 94 -17.55 -18.06 5.80
N LEU A 95 -18.68 -17.36 5.89
CA LEU A 95 -18.73 -15.94 6.30
C LEU A 95 -19.08 -15.85 7.79
N GLY A 96 -18.48 -14.93 8.48
CA GLY A 96 -18.80 -14.59 9.85
C GLY A 96 -19.76 -13.41 9.94
N GLN A 97 -19.76 -12.77 11.11
CA GLN A 97 -20.53 -11.53 11.31
C GLN A 97 -20.00 -10.43 10.36
N ALA A 98 -20.88 -9.57 9.88
CA ALA A 98 -20.58 -8.48 8.93
C ALA A 98 -19.93 -8.96 7.60
N GLU A 99 -20.26 -10.19 7.15
CA GLU A 99 -19.81 -10.77 5.89
C GLU A 99 -18.29 -10.95 5.72
N PHE A 100 -17.51 -10.88 6.80
CA PHE A 100 -16.09 -11.21 6.75
C PHE A 100 -15.87 -12.70 6.48
N VAL A 101 -14.94 -13.00 5.58
CA VAL A 101 -14.53 -14.38 5.34
C VAL A 101 -13.85 -14.92 6.59
N GLN A 102 -14.44 -15.95 7.21
CA GLN A 102 -13.85 -16.65 8.36
C GLN A 102 -13.01 -17.86 7.93
N LYS A 103 -13.45 -18.54 6.88
CA LYS A 103 -12.80 -19.76 6.42
C LYS A 103 -12.93 -19.90 4.93
N LEU A 104 -11.84 -20.30 4.29
CA LEU A 104 -11.75 -20.61 2.88
C LEU A 104 -11.16 -22.01 2.72
N ILE A 105 -11.78 -22.87 1.91
CA ILE A 105 -11.28 -24.20 1.59
C ILE A 105 -10.96 -24.25 0.11
N LEU A 106 -9.71 -24.60 -0.18
CA LEU A 106 -9.19 -24.80 -1.53
C LEU A 106 -8.87 -26.28 -1.73
N VAL A 107 -9.11 -26.78 -2.94
CA VAL A 107 -8.75 -28.14 -3.35
C VAL A 107 -8.09 -28.06 -4.72
N ASN A 108 -6.97 -28.77 -4.91
CA ASN A 108 -6.29 -28.88 -6.20
C ASN A 108 -6.73 -30.12 -6.98
N THR A 109 -6.20 -30.28 -8.19
CA THR A 109 -6.50 -31.44 -9.06
C THR A 109 -6.03 -32.79 -8.48
N LYS A 110 -5.05 -32.79 -7.57
CA LYS A 110 -4.55 -33.96 -6.85
C LYS A 110 -5.38 -34.30 -5.61
N LYS A 111 -6.43 -33.51 -5.32
CA LYS A 111 -7.28 -33.60 -4.12
C LYS A 111 -6.57 -33.14 -2.82
N ASP A 112 -5.42 -32.50 -2.90
CA ASP A 112 -4.83 -31.85 -1.75
C ASP A 112 -5.73 -30.70 -1.31
N LYS A 113 -5.79 -30.49 0.00
CA LYS A 113 -6.70 -29.53 0.61
C LYS A 113 -5.92 -28.49 1.41
N GLN A 114 -6.21 -27.22 1.17
CA GLN A 114 -5.75 -26.10 1.98
C GLN A 114 -6.94 -25.44 2.66
N ILE A 115 -6.80 -25.12 3.93
CA ILE A 115 -7.82 -24.46 4.74
C ILE A 115 -7.23 -23.18 5.30
N TYR A 116 -7.75 -22.06 4.85
CA TYR A 116 -7.42 -20.75 5.41
C TYR A 116 -8.48 -20.36 6.43
N LYS A 117 -8.04 -19.96 7.63
CA LYS A 117 -8.88 -19.37 8.67
C LYS A 117 -8.43 -17.92 8.88
N PHE A 118 -9.37 -17.00 8.91
CA PHE A 118 -9.12 -15.58 9.10
C PHE A 118 -9.57 -15.15 10.48
N TYR A 119 -8.72 -14.45 11.19
CA TYR A 119 -8.95 -13.99 12.55
C TYR A 119 -8.96 -12.47 12.59
N PRO A 120 -9.87 -11.84 13.35
CA PRO A 120 -9.94 -10.38 13.47
C PRO A 120 -8.69 -9.75 14.07
N THR A 121 -7.96 -10.49 14.92
CA THR A 121 -6.76 -9.99 15.59
C THR A 121 -5.63 -11.01 15.55
N GLU A 122 -4.40 -10.52 15.61
CA GLU A 122 -3.18 -11.34 15.69
C GLU A 122 -3.20 -12.26 16.92
N GLU A 123 -3.70 -11.77 18.05
CA GLU A 123 -3.77 -12.58 19.29
C GLU A 123 -4.73 -13.77 19.17
N GLN A 124 -5.83 -13.61 18.44
CA GLN A 124 -6.75 -14.72 18.15
C GLN A 124 -6.11 -15.75 17.21
N ALA A 125 -5.37 -15.31 16.18
CA ALA A 125 -4.62 -16.20 15.30
C ALA A 125 -3.54 -16.98 16.09
N LYS A 126 -2.81 -16.31 16.97
CA LYS A 126 -1.80 -16.92 17.85
C LYS A 126 -2.44 -17.94 18.81
N LEU A 127 -3.61 -17.63 19.37
CA LEU A 127 -4.35 -18.55 20.24
C LEU A 127 -4.76 -19.82 19.47
N ALA A 128 -5.32 -19.67 18.27
CA ALA A 128 -5.69 -20.80 17.41
C ALA A 128 -4.49 -21.69 17.08
N PHE A 129 -3.33 -21.10 16.80
CA PHE A 129 -2.09 -21.86 16.61
C PHE A 129 -1.64 -22.60 17.88
N LYS A 130 -1.68 -21.95 19.06
CA LYS A 130 -1.36 -22.59 20.34
C LYS A 130 -2.28 -23.78 20.63
N LEU A 131 -3.56 -23.69 20.29
CA LEU A 131 -4.55 -24.74 20.48
C LEU A 131 -4.47 -25.87 19.43
N GLY A 132 -3.64 -25.73 18.39
CA GLY A 132 -3.54 -26.70 17.30
C GLY A 132 -4.70 -26.65 16.30
N GLU A 133 -5.46 -25.55 16.27
CA GLU A 133 -6.54 -25.37 15.30
C GLU A 133 -6.01 -25.05 13.90
N VAL A 134 -4.80 -24.52 13.81
CA VAL A 134 -4.03 -24.24 12.58
C VAL A 134 -2.59 -24.68 12.77
N ASP A 135 -1.95 -25.10 11.67
CA ASP A 135 -0.56 -25.59 11.66
C ASP A 135 0.44 -24.50 11.26
N GLU A 136 -0.09 -23.42 10.70
CA GLU A 136 0.69 -22.28 10.23
C GLU A 136 -0.07 -20.97 10.51
N ILE A 137 0.64 -19.93 10.89
CA ILE A 137 0.16 -18.55 10.94
C ILE A 137 1.08 -17.65 10.12
N GLN A 138 0.50 -16.76 9.32
CA GLN A 138 1.21 -15.88 8.41
C GLN A 138 0.93 -14.41 8.70
N GLY A 139 1.93 -13.57 8.43
CA GLY A 139 1.77 -12.12 8.41
C GLY A 139 1.60 -11.48 9.80
N ILE A 140 2.07 -12.14 10.87
CA ILE A 140 2.06 -11.56 12.22
C ILE A 140 3.22 -10.57 12.38
N TYR A 141 2.99 -9.48 13.10
CA TYR A 141 4.00 -8.45 13.37
C TYR A 141 4.79 -8.72 14.66
N ASN A 142 4.19 -9.42 15.63
CA ASN A 142 4.84 -9.75 16.90
C ASN A 142 5.02 -11.27 17.00
N ILE A 143 6.26 -11.71 16.97
CA ILE A 143 6.62 -13.14 17.02
C ILE A 143 6.36 -13.79 18.37
N LYS A 144 6.27 -13.01 19.46
CA LYS A 144 6.11 -13.59 20.81
C LYS A 144 4.75 -14.28 20.97
N PRO A 145 4.73 -15.44 21.69
CA PRO A 145 5.82 -16.10 22.43
C PRO A 145 6.56 -17.18 21.62
N PHE A 146 6.41 -17.26 20.31
CA PHE A 146 6.92 -18.36 19.49
C PHE A 146 8.44 -18.34 19.32
N ASP A 147 9.08 -17.20 19.56
CA ASP A 147 10.53 -17.00 19.52
C ASP A 147 11.34 -17.96 20.42
N ILE A 148 10.70 -18.51 21.46
CA ILE A 148 11.31 -19.47 22.40
C ILE A 148 10.84 -20.91 22.19
N TRP A 149 10.00 -21.20 21.19
CA TRP A 149 9.47 -22.53 20.96
C TRP A 149 10.38 -23.35 20.03
N SER A 150 10.89 -24.49 20.49
CA SER A 150 11.71 -25.40 19.68
C SER A 150 10.91 -26.26 18.68
N THR A 151 9.57 -26.23 18.78
CA THR A 151 8.64 -27.03 17.95
C THR A 151 8.06 -26.26 16.77
N VAL A 152 8.61 -25.11 16.47
CA VAL A 152 8.16 -24.28 15.35
C VAL A 152 9.35 -23.82 14.50
N THR A 153 9.08 -23.64 13.23
CA THR A 153 9.96 -22.93 12.29
C THR A 153 9.41 -21.54 12.05
N ILE A 154 10.28 -20.53 12.12
CA ILE A 154 9.92 -19.13 11.96
C ILE A 154 10.64 -18.58 10.74
N THR A 155 9.88 -17.96 9.84
CA THR A 155 10.41 -17.24 8.68
C THR A 155 10.05 -15.77 8.82
N GLU A 156 11.05 -14.92 8.62
CA GLU A 156 10.93 -13.46 8.62
C GLU A 156 10.88 -12.94 7.18
N GLU A 157 9.98 -12.03 6.90
CA GLU A 157 9.85 -11.38 5.60
C GLU A 157 9.63 -9.87 5.74
N VAL A 158 10.44 -9.08 5.01
CA VAL A 158 10.22 -7.64 4.88
C VAL A 158 9.14 -7.39 3.82
N ASN A 159 8.01 -6.85 4.23
CA ASN A 159 6.93 -6.52 3.30
C ASN A 159 7.18 -5.16 2.61
N LYS A 160 7.88 -5.19 1.48
CA LYS A 160 8.22 -3.99 0.70
C LYS A 160 7.03 -3.33 -0.01
N ASN A 161 5.86 -3.99 -0.01
CA ASN A 161 4.62 -3.41 -0.53
C ASN A 161 3.82 -2.68 0.55
N ARG A 162 4.35 -2.60 1.77
CA ARG A 162 3.80 -1.82 2.88
C ARG A 162 4.85 -0.87 3.43
N VAL A 163 4.40 0.22 4.00
CA VAL A 163 5.26 1.19 4.68
C VAL A 163 4.60 1.66 5.96
N VAL A 164 5.38 1.75 7.02
CA VAL A 164 4.98 2.50 8.22
C VAL A 164 5.30 3.96 7.97
N VAL A 165 4.28 4.81 8.06
CA VAL A 165 4.32 6.20 7.63
C VAL A 165 3.55 7.09 8.60
N ILE A 166 4.00 8.32 8.81
CA ILE A 166 3.25 9.37 9.48
C ILE A 166 2.76 10.35 8.42
N PHE A 167 1.45 10.43 8.22
CA PHE A 167 0.83 11.45 7.39
C PHE A 167 0.70 12.75 8.19
N LEU A 168 1.10 13.86 7.59
CA LEU A 168 1.05 15.19 8.18
C LEU A 168 -0.06 16.00 7.49
N ASN A 169 -1.07 16.44 8.25
CA ASN A 169 -2.15 17.26 7.70
C ASN A 169 -1.65 18.64 7.32
N THR A 170 -1.33 18.87 6.06
CA THR A 170 -0.74 20.14 5.59
C THR A 170 -1.69 21.34 5.63
N GLN A 171 -2.96 21.12 5.97
CA GLN A 171 -3.95 22.21 6.22
C GLN A 171 -3.99 22.65 7.70
N ASP A 172 -3.29 21.94 8.59
CA ASP A 172 -3.13 22.35 9.99
C ASP A 172 -2.24 23.61 10.09
N LYS A 173 -2.50 24.46 11.07
CA LYS A 173 -1.79 25.72 11.23
C LYS A 173 -0.26 25.53 11.39
N LEU A 174 0.19 24.57 12.18
CA LEU A 174 1.61 24.27 12.37
C LEU A 174 2.19 23.51 11.17
N LEU A 175 1.46 22.52 10.69
CA LEU A 175 1.91 21.62 9.64
C LEU A 175 1.78 22.20 8.21
N SER A 176 1.17 23.37 8.05
CA SER A 176 1.23 24.13 6.79
C SER A 176 2.64 24.64 6.50
N ASP A 177 3.44 24.90 7.55
CA ASP A 177 4.84 25.31 7.42
C ASP A 177 5.74 24.12 7.05
N LYS A 178 6.48 24.25 5.95
CA LYS A 178 7.39 23.19 5.44
C LYS A 178 8.55 22.95 6.41
N SER A 179 9.09 24.00 7.01
CA SER A 179 10.23 23.89 7.93
C SER A 179 9.84 23.09 9.17
N PHE A 180 8.62 23.31 9.67
CA PHE A 180 8.11 22.50 10.79
C PHE A 180 7.94 21.01 10.44
N ARG A 181 7.40 20.70 9.25
CA ARG A 181 7.32 19.29 8.80
C ARG A 181 8.70 18.65 8.65
N GLN A 182 9.69 19.41 8.17
CA GLN A 182 11.07 18.94 8.09
C GLN A 182 11.70 18.75 9.48
N ALA A 183 11.42 19.65 10.44
CA ALA A 183 11.84 19.49 11.83
C ALA A 183 11.32 18.19 12.44
N LEU A 184 10.01 17.92 12.29
CA LEU A 184 9.39 16.64 12.72
C LEU A 184 10.08 15.43 12.07
N THR A 185 10.45 15.57 10.80
CA THR A 185 11.11 14.49 10.04
C THR A 185 12.54 14.25 10.55
N TYR A 186 13.32 15.27 10.83
CA TYR A 186 14.68 15.14 11.37
C TYR A 186 14.72 14.63 12.82
N ALA A 187 13.70 14.92 13.61
CA ALA A 187 13.68 14.53 15.01
C ALA A 187 13.56 13.03 15.25
N ILE A 188 13.09 12.25 14.29
CA ILE A 188 12.75 10.81 14.44
C ILE A 188 13.88 9.89 13.99
N ASP A 189 14.22 8.89 14.85
CA ASP A 189 14.98 7.72 14.43
C ASP A 189 14.11 6.74 13.63
N LYS A 190 14.44 6.58 12.35
CA LYS A 190 13.71 5.76 11.39
C LYS A 190 14.31 4.35 11.16
N ASN A 191 15.35 3.99 11.91
CA ASN A 191 16.08 2.74 11.73
C ASN A 191 15.54 1.57 12.59
N SER A 192 14.46 1.79 13.31
CA SER A 192 13.85 0.78 14.17
C SER A 192 12.56 0.23 13.61
N GLY A 193 12.44 -1.10 13.51
CA GLY A 193 11.18 -1.78 13.17
C GLY A 193 11.12 -2.46 11.80
N GLY A 194 12.17 -2.34 10.96
CA GLY A 194 12.21 -2.99 9.65
C GLY A 194 13.22 -2.38 8.70
N GLN A 195 13.11 -2.70 7.42
CA GLN A 195 13.96 -2.09 6.40
C GLN A 195 13.57 -0.63 6.18
N ARG A 196 14.52 0.29 6.24
CA ARG A 196 14.33 1.72 6.03
C ARG A 196 13.53 2.01 4.75
N ALA A 197 12.44 2.78 4.87
CA ALA A 197 11.67 3.31 3.74
C ALA A 197 11.97 4.81 3.57
N ILE A 198 12.32 5.22 2.36
CA ILE A 198 12.72 6.60 2.06
C ILE A 198 11.76 7.31 1.12
N SER A 199 10.76 6.60 0.58
CA SER A 199 9.85 7.16 -0.41
C SER A 199 8.49 6.45 -0.37
N PRO A 200 7.46 7.01 -1.01
CA PRO A 200 6.14 6.38 -1.12
C PRO A 200 6.09 5.23 -2.13
N ILE A 201 7.15 4.99 -2.88
CA ILE A 201 7.23 3.94 -3.90
C ILE A 201 8.06 2.77 -3.36
N SER A 202 7.57 1.54 -3.57
CA SER A 202 8.25 0.32 -3.15
C SER A 202 9.64 0.19 -3.79
N PRO A 203 10.68 -0.25 -3.04
CA PRO A 203 11.99 -0.53 -3.62
C PRO A 203 12.00 -1.65 -4.67
N ASN A 204 10.91 -2.42 -4.78
CA ASN A 204 10.71 -3.40 -5.84
C ASN A 204 10.13 -2.79 -7.14
N SER A 205 9.76 -1.52 -7.13
CA SER A 205 9.21 -0.84 -8.30
C SER A 205 10.32 -0.39 -9.26
N TRP A 206 10.05 -0.48 -10.56
CA TRP A 206 10.91 0.06 -11.62
C TRP A 206 11.11 1.59 -11.52
N ALA A 207 10.18 2.28 -10.86
CA ALA A 207 10.21 3.74 -10.67
C ALA A 207 10.83 4.17 -9.33
N TYR A 208 11.35 3.24 -8.51
CA TYR A 208 11.94 3.59 -7.22
C TYR A 208 13.15 4.52 -7.36
N ASN A 209 13.20 5.56 -6.53
CA ASN A 209 14.30 6.53 -6.48
C ASN A 209 15.14 6.31 -5.21
N PRO A 210 16.31 5.65 -5.30
CA PRO A 210 17.18 5.42 -4.15
C PRO A 210 17.98 6.67 -3.73
N THR A 211 17.92 7.77 -4.51
CA THR A 211 18.74 8.97 -4.30
C THR A 211 17.98 10.13 -3.68
N VAL A 212 16.73 9.92 -3.25
CA VAL A 212 15.98 10.95 -2.50
C VAL A 212 16.64 11.22 -1.15
N LYS A 213 16.38 12.38 -0.60
CA LYS A 213 16.89 12.79 0.72
C LYS A 213 16.38 11.84 1.82
N THR A 214 17.27 11.29 2.63
CA THR A 214 16.93 10.27 3.64
C THR A 214 16.42 10.84 4.95
N TYR A 215 16.77 12.10 5.28
CA TYR A 215 16.42 12.73 6.57
C TYR A 215 16.80 11.86 7.76
N ASP A 216 18.07 11.48 7.86
CA ASP A 216 18.56 10.76 9.02
C ASP A 216 18.33 11.60 10.29
N GLN A 217 18.20 10.92 11.45
CA GLN A 217 17.91 11.62 12.68
C GLN A 217 18.99 12.66 12.99
N ASP A 218 18.57 13.89 13.22
CA ASP A 218 19.40 15.03 13.56
C ASP A 218 18.61 16.03 14.41
N LEU A 219 18.75 15.90 15.74
CA LEU A 219 18.01 16.74 16.68
C LEU A 219 18.48 18.21 16.67
N GLU A 220 19.75 18.46 16.35
CA GLU A 220 20.26 19.83 16.23
C GLU A 220 19.62 20.51 15.02
N ARG A 221 19.61 19.81 13.90
CA ARG A 221 18.96 20.27 12.68
C ARG A 221 17.45 20.48 12.86
N ALA A 222 16.78 19.59 13.59
CA ALA A 222 15.36 19.73 13.91
C ALA A 222 15.10 21.03 14.70
N ARG A 223 15.94 21.33 15.69
CA ARG A 223 15.84 22.57 16.50
C ARG A 223 16.12 23.81 15.66
N GLU A 224 17.12 23.80 14.78
CA GLU A 224 17.37 24.90 13.85
C GLU A 224 16.13 25.25 13.04
N PHE A 225 15.45 24.26 12.45
CA PHE A 225 14.20 24.49 11.72
C PHE A 225 13.07 25.03 12.61
N ILE A 226 12.98 24.59 13.87
CA ILE A 226 12.03 25.14 14.84
C ILE A 226 12.36 26.59 15.16
N ASP A 227 13.65 26.95 15.31
CA ASP A 227 14.10 28.31 15.59
C ASP A 227 13.87 29.27 14.42
N GLU A 228 13.81 28.77 13.19
CA GLU A 228 13.46 29.54 11.99
C GLU A 228 11.96 29.81 11.82
N LEU A 229 11.08 29.14 12.60
CA LEU A 229 9.64 29.34 12.51
C LEU A 229 9.22 30.77 12.90
N PRO A 230 8.11 31.28 12.35
CA PRO A 230 7.47 32.51 12.82
C PRO A 230 7.16 32.48 14.32
N ASN A 231 7.34 33.55 15.03
CA ASN A 231 7.10 33.61 16.48
C ASN A 231 5.70 33.15 16.88
N GLU A 232 4.70 33.47 16.07
CA GLU A 232 3.30 33.06 16.27
C GLU A 232 3.10 31.54 16.29
N LEU A 233 3.95 30.77 15.61
CA LEU A 233 3.93 29.31 15.61
C LEU A 233 4.72 28.72 16.78
N LYS A 234 5.72 29.43 17.30
CA LYS A 234 6.57 28.99 18.42
C LYS A 234 5.87 29.02 19.78
N GLU A 235 4.84 29.86 19.94
CA GLU A 235 4.15 30.03 21.23
C GLU A 235 3.49 28.77 21.75
N ASN A 236 3.10 27.84 20.85
CA ASN A 236 2.46 26.58 21.23
C ASN A 236 2.83 25.46 20.25
N LEU A 237 4.02 24.87 20.47
CA LEU A 237 4.51 23.74 19.67
C LEU A 237 3.95 22.41 20.23
N SER A 238 2.66 22.17 20.00
CA SER A 238 1.98 20.96 20.45
C SER A 238 1.36 20.21 19.27
N ILE A 239 1.58 18.89 19.21
CA ILE A 239 1.12 18.00 18.14
C ILE A 239 0.36 16.82 18.70
N ASN A 240 -0.78 16.49 18.09
CA ASN A 240 -1.51 15.26 18.32
C ASN A 240 -1.06 14.19 17.32
N LEU A 241 -0.51 13.09 17.84
CA LEU A 241 -0.13 11.91 17.06
C LEU A 241 -1.19 10.83 17.22
N VAL A 242 -2.06 10.70 16.22
CA VAL A 242 -3.04 9.61 16.16
C VAL A 242 -2.37 8.36 15.59
N THR A 243 -2.65 7.19 16.17
CA THR A 243 -2.08 5.92 15.70
C THR A 243 -3.09 4.77 15.82
N THR A 244 -2.78 3.65 15.15
CA THR A 244 -3.51 2.39 15.31
C THR A 244 -2.97 1.61 16.52
N PRO A 245 -3.79 0.73 17.16
CA PRO A 245 -3.35 -0.03 18.33
C PRO A 245 -2.03 -0.80 18.15
N VAL A 246 -1.79 -1.34 16.96
CA VAL A 246 -0.58 -2.13 16.64
C VAL A 246 0.70 -1.28 16.64
N LEU A 247 0.60 0.02 16.44
CA LEU A 247 1.73 0.95 16.39
C LEU A 247 1.86 1.83 17.64
N LEU A 248 1.09 1.56 18.71
CA LEU A 248 1.09 2.39 19.93
C LEU A 248 2.50 2.57 20.52
N SER A 249 3.25 1.48 20.70
CA SER A 249 4.61 1.55 21.25
C SER A 249 5.57 2.38 20.38
N LEU A 250 5.38 2.35 19.05
CA LEU A 250 6.14 3.19 18.13
C LEU A 250 5.74 4.66 18.27
N ALA A 251 4.43 4.95 18.38
CA ALA A 251 3.94 6.31 18.59
C ALA A 251 4.47 6.92 19.89
N GLU A 252 4.53 6.15 20.98
CA GLU A 252 5.12 6.57 22.24
C GLU A 252 6.63 6.85 22.14
N LYS A 253 7.36 6.08 21.32
CA LYS A 253 8.77 6.36 21.01
C LYS A 253 8.90 7.68 20.25
N ILE A 254 8.12 7.85 19.18
CA ILE A 254 8.12 9.08 18.34
C ILE A 254 7.76 10.30 19.17
N SER A 255 6.78 10.20 20.06
CA SER A 255 6.41 11.29 20.98
C SER A 255 7.61 11.79 21.80
N LYS A 256 8.37 10.86 22.40
CA LYS A 256 9.58 11.22 23.17
C LYS A 256 10.68 11.84 22.31
N GLU A 257 10.82 11.41 21.07
CA GLU A 257 11.79 11.96 20.13
C GLU A 257 11.40 13.38 19.71
N TRP A 258 10.13 13.66 19.46
CA TRP A 258 9.62 15.00 19.19
C TRP A 258 9.72 15.91 20.43
N GLU A 259 9.41 15.41 21.63
CA GLU A 259 9.60 16.13 22.90
C GLU A 259 11.07 16.50 23.12
N SER A 260 12.01 15.61 22.74
CA SER A 260 13.46 15.90 22.79
C SER A 260 13.90 17.04 21.85
N ALA A 261 13.12 17.28 20.79
CA ALA A 261 13.30 18.41 19.90
C ALA A 261 12.57 19.70 20.37
N GLY A 262 11.79 19.62 21.47
CA GLY A 262 11.03 20.75 22.04
C GLY A 262 9.57 20.82 21.55
N ILE A 263 9.02 19.74 21.01
CA ILE A 263 7.65 19.68 20.49
C ILE A 263 6.80 18.81 21.45
N GLU A 264 5.85 19.43 22.15
CA GLU A 264 4.91 18.70 23.00
C GLU A 264 4.07 17.74 22.14
N THR A 265 3.91 16.47 22.57
CA THR A 265 3.24 15.47 21.74
C THR A 265 2.23 14.68 22.54
N HIS A 266 0.99 14.64 22.05
CA HIS A 266 -0.11 13.87 22.63
C HIS A 266 -0.44 12.67 21.74
N VAL A 267 -0.28 11.44 22.26
CA VAL A 267 -0.60 10.21 21.55
C VAL A 267 -2.05 9.82 21.75
N GLN A 268 -2.75 9.58 20.65
CA GLN A 268 -4.16 9.11 20.66
C GLN A 268 -4.30 7.84 19.82
N VAL A 269 -5.04 6.85 20.29
CA VAL A 269 -5.29 5.60 19.57
C VAL A 269 -6.65 5.64 18.87
N SER A 270 -6.68 5.25 17.60
CA SER A 270 -7.90 5.09 16.79
C SER A 270 -7.88 3.76 16.06
N SER A 271 -9.02 3.10 15.92
CA SER A 271 -9.16 1.85 15.15
C SER A 271 -9.35 2.08 13.64
N SER A 272 -9.54 3.33 13.22
CA SER A 272 -9.74 3.73 11.83
C SER A 272 -9.04 5.05 11.54
N ILE A 273 -8.93 5.43 10.27
CA ILE A 273 -8.44 6.76 9.88
C ILE A 273 -9.41 7.80 10.46
N PRO A 274 -8.93 8.71 11.34
CA PRO A 274 -9.78 9.74 11.91
C PRO A 274 -10.16 10.77 10.85
N TYR A 275 -11.36 11.33 10.96
CA TYR A 275 -11.81 12.38 10.04
C TYR A 275 -10.97 13.67 10.18
N GLU A 276 -10.61 14.00 11.41
CA GLU A 276 -9.73 15.14 11.74
C GLU A 276 -8.52 14.66 12.52
N PHE A 277 -7.36 15.11 12.15
CA PHE A 277 -6.09 14.83 12.83
C PHE A 277 -5.03 15.86 12.40
N GLN A 278 -3.99 16.03 13.21
CA GLN A 278 -2.77 16.74 12.84
C GLN A 278 -1.78 15.76 12.19
N THR A 279 -1.44 14.70 12.90
CA THR A 279 -0.54 13.65 12.38
C THR A 279 -1.16 12.27 12.58
N PHE A 280 -0.95 11.37 11.61
CA PHE A 280 -1.52 10.01 11.65
C PHE A 280 -0.46 8.97 11.28
N LEU A 281 -0.09 8.14 12.27
CA LEU A 281 0.84 7.02 12.10
C LEU A 281 0.09 5.75 11.75
N ALA A 282 0.40 5.17 10.59
CA ALA A 282 -0.26 3.97 10.08
C ALA A 282 0.68 3.07 9.30
N ILE A 283 0.25 1.81 9.09
CA ILE A 283 0.79 0.92 8.06
C ILE A 283 -0.03 1.18 6.80
N PHE A 284 0.65 1.53 5.72
CA PHE A 284 0.02 1.90 4.44
C PHE A 284 0.44 0.93 3.33
N ASP A 285 -0.52 0.48 2.53
CA ASP A 285 -0.28 -0.38 1.37
C ASP A 285 0.22 0.48 0.20
N ILE A 286 1.41 0.17 -0.31
CA ILE A 286 1.99 0.87 -1.46
C ILE A 286 1.37 0.30 -2.74
N PRO A 287 0.83 1.14 -3.64
CA PRO A 287 0.33 0.69 -4.94
C PRO A 287 1.41 -0.05 -5.73
N THR A 288 1.01 -1.10 -6.44
CA THR A 288 1.93 -1.90 -7.27
C THR A 288 2.46 -1.10 -8.47
N ASP A 289 1.58 -0.34 -9.13
CA ASP A 289 1.98 0.67 -10.11
C ASP A 289 2.43 1.93 -9.37
N PRO A 290 3.46 2.66 -9.85
CA PRO A 290 3.92 3.90 -9.23
C PRO A 290 2.93 5.06 -9.32
N ASP A 291 1.79 4.89 -9.99
CA ASP A 291 0.71 5.89 -9.97
C ASP A 291 0.17 6.08 -8.57
N GLN A 292 0.42 7.25 -8.02
CA GLN A 292 -0.03 7.64 -6.68
C GLN A 292 -0.98 8.86 -6.73
N TYR A 293 -1.63 9.08 -7.86
CA TYR A 293 -2.58 10.17 -8.04
C TYR A 293 -3.68 10.17 -6.96
N ALA A 294 -4.27 9.01 -6.68
CA ALA A 294 -5.32 8.88 -5.67
C ALA A 294 -4.87 9.25 -4.25
N ILE A 295 -3.54 9.26 -3.98
CA ILE A 295 -3.00 9.45 -2.64
C ILE A 295 -2.51 10.89 -2.44
N TRP A 296 -1.93 11.52 -3.48
CA TRP A 296 -1.23 12.79 -3.32
C TRP A 296 -1.78 13.94 -4.16
N HIS A 297 -2.63 13.67 -5.16
CA HIS A 297 -3.16 14.74 -5.99
C HIS A 297 -4.18 15.61 -5.23
N SER A 298 -4.10 16.92 -5.39
CA SER A 298 -4.90 17.90 -4.63
C SER A 298 -6.41 17.74 -4.79
N THR A 299 -6.88 17.24 -5.95
CA THR A 299 -8.31 16.99 -6.21
C THR A 299 -8.87 15.76 -5.49
N GLN A 300 -8.00 14.90 -4.95
CA GLN A 300 -8.38 13.64 -4.30
C GLN A 300 -8.71 13.83 -2.82
N THR A 301 -9.66 14.69 -2.50
CA THR A 301 -9.97 15.13 -1.13
C THR A 301 -10.35 14.02 -0.16
N SER A 302 -10.87 12.90 -0.64
CA SER A 302 -11.27 11.75 0.18
C SER A 302 -10.14 10.75 0.46
N THR A 303 -9.13 10.67 -0.40
CA THR A 303 -8.05 9.68 -0.33
C THR A 303 -6.67 10.29 -0.09
N ASN A 304 -6.51 11.60 -0.31
CA ASN A 304 -5.31 12.36 0.05
C ASN A 304 -5.28 12.62 1.57
N ILE A 305 -4.74 11.66 2.31
CA ILE A 305 -4.73 11.64 3.78
C ILE A 305 -4.04 12.90 4.34
N SER A 306 -2.93 13.33 3.75
CA SER A 306 -2.18 14.52 4.16
C SER A 306 -2.85 15.85 3.79
N LYS A 307 -3.95 15.84 3.06
CA LYS A 307 -4.59 17.03 2.47
C LYS A 307 -3.59 17.93 1.73
N TYR A 308 -2.54 17.31 1.19
CA TYR A 308 -1.41 17.96 0.55
C TYR A 308 -1.83 18.58 -0.79
N GLN A 309 -1.36 19.78 -1.06
CA GLN A 309 -1.65 20.52 -2.28
C GLN A 309 -0.35 21.13 -2.82
N ASN A 310 0.06 20.70 -4.01
CA ASN A 310 1.20 21.26 -4.69
C ASN A 310 1.02 21.11 -6.21
N PRO A 311 0.87 22.22 -6.98
CA PRO A 311 0.63 22.18 -8.41
C PRO A 311 1.72 21.44 -9.20
N ARG A 312 2.96 21.42 -8.72
CA ARG A 312 4.05 20.69 -9.35
C ARG A 312 3.90 19.19 -9.19
N ILE A 313 3.50 18.73 -8.00
CA ILE A 313 3.22 17.33 -7.72
C ILE A 313 1.99 16.87 -8.51
N ASP A 314 0.94 17.68 -8.53
CA ASP A 314 -0.26 17.41 -9.31
C ASP A 314 0.08 17.18 -10.77
N LYS A 315 0.88 18.09 -11.36
CA LYS A 315 1.32 17.98 -12.76
C LYS A 315 2.15 16.71 -13.03
N LEU A 316 3.08 16.35 -12.14
CA LEU A 316 3.88 15.12 -12.28
C LEU A 316 3.00 13.86 -12.21
N LEU A 317 1.99 13.84 -11.35
CA LEU A 317 1.04 12.73 -11.24
C LEU A 317 0.15 12.62 -12.48
N GLU A 318 -0.33 13.75 -13.02
CA GLU A 318 -1.08 13.81 -14.28
C GLU A 318 -0.25 13.30 -15.46
N ASP A 319 0.99 13.80 -15.61
CA ASP A 319 1.89 13.39 -16.69
C ASP A 319 2.26 11.90 -16.60
N GLY A 320 2.53 11.39 -15.38
CA GLY A 320 2.85 9.98 -15.15
C GLY A 320 1.69 9.02 -15.48
N ARG A 321 0.44 9.51 -15.46
CA ARG A 321 -0.74 8.71 -15.82
C ARG A 321 -0.96 8.57 -17.32
N VAL A 322 -0.45 9.51 -18.12
CA VAL A 322 -0.66 9.50 -19.56
C VAL A 322 0.57 9.04 -20.33
N GLU A 323 1.78 9.11 -19.74
CA GLU A 323 3.02 8.71 -20.38
C GLU A 323 3.07 7.18 -20.58
N LEU A 324 3.31 6.75 -21.82
CA LEU A 324 3.41 5.34 -22.24
C LEU A 324 4.84 4.82 -22.32
N ASP A 325 5.80 5.72 -22.66
CA ASP A 325 7.21 5.35 -22.66
C ASP A 325 7.68 5.11 -21.22
N LEU A 326 8.15 3.90 -20.92
CA LEU A 326 8.52 3.49 -19.58
C LEU A 326 9.67 4.32 -19.00
N GLU A 327 10.65 4.69 -19.82
CA GLU A 327 11.80 5.47 -19.34
C GLU A 327 11.44 6.93 -19.08
N GLU A 328 10.61 7.55 -19.92
CA GLU A 328 10.10 8.90 -19.67
C GLU A 328 9.17 8.90 -18.45
N ARG A 329 8.28 7.91 -18.33
CA ARG A 329 7.42 7.72 -17.14
C ARG A 329 8.24 7.52 -15.87
N ARG A 330 9.34 6.79 -15.96
CA ARG A 330 10.28 6.62 -14.83
C ARG A 330 10.87 7.96 -14.40
N LYS A 331 11.33 8.80 -15.31
CA LYS A 331 11.87 10.13 -14.97
C LYS A 331 10.86 10.99 -14.23
N ILE A 332 9.60 10.97 -14.65
CA ILE A 332 8.50 11.68 -14.00
C ILE A 332 8.36 11.22 -12.53
N TYR A 333 8.34 9.91 -12.28
CA TYR A 333 8.22 9.39 -10.90
C TYR A 333 9.48 9.54 -10.06
N LEU A 334 10.67 9.61 -10.65
CA LEU A 334 11.89 9.99 -9.92
C LEU A 334 11.80 11.43 -9.40
N ASP A 335 11.32 12.36 -10.23
CA ASP A 335 11.11 13.76 -9.85
C ASP A 335 9.95 13.90 -8.84
N PHE A 336 8.84 13.19 -9.04
CA PHE A 336 7.74 13.12 -8.08
C PHE A 336 8.24 12.77 -6.67
N GLN A 337 8.99 11.68 -6.52
CA GLN A 337 9.55 11.27 -5.24
C GLN A 337 10.45 12.34 -4.63
N ARG A 338 11.33 12.92 -5.43
CA ARG A 338 12.27 13.95 -4.97
C ARG A 338 11.55 15.15 -4.37
N PHE A 339 10.55 15.69 -5.08
CA PHE A 339 9.81 16.87 -4.61
C PHE A 339 8.87 16.56 -3.45
N LEU A 340 8.19 15.40 -3.47
CA LEU A 340 7.33 14.99 -2.38
C LEU A 340 8.13 14.85 -1.07
N ILE A 341 9.28 14.18 -1.13
CA ILE A 341 10.13 13.96 0.04
C ILE A 341 10.70 15.27 0.55
N GLU A 342 11.08 16.19 -0.34
CA GLU A 342 11.55 17.52 0.05
C GLU A 342 10.48 18.35 0.76
N ASP A 343 9.23 18.26 0.32
CA ASP A 343 8.11 18.99 0.94
C ASP A 343 7.59 18.32 2.23
N SER A 344 7.97 17.07 2.48
CA SER A 344 7.65 16.30 3.69
C SER A 344 6.16 16.31 4.09
N PRO A 345 5.19 16.03 3.20
CA PRO A 345 3.79 15.88 3.62
C PRO A 345 3.54 14.57 4.38
N ALA A 346 4.51 13.68 4.40
CA ALA A 346 4.54 12.46 5.18
C ALA A 346 5.97 12.07 5.55
N ILE A 347 6.12 11.32 6.65
CA ILE A 347 7.40 10.80 7.13
C ILE A 347 7.40 9.28 6.91
N PHE A 348 8.17 8.80 5.95
CA PHE A 348 8.33 7.38 5.67
C PHE A 348 9.35 6.78 6.64
N LEU A 349 8.96 5.74 7.40
CA LEU A 349 9.79 5.17 8.44
C LEU A 349 10.50 3.90 7.95
N TYR A 350 9.75 2.81 7.79
CA TYR A 350 10.30 1.53 7.38
C TYR A 350 9.24 0.64 6.71
N HIS A 351 9.72 -0.34 5.97
CA HIS A 351 8.90 -1.45 5.49
C HIS A 351 8.75 -2.47 6.61
N PRO A 352 7.51 -2.80 7.04
CA PRO A 352 7.32 -3.65 8.20
C PRO A 352 7.80 -5.08 7.94
N VAL A 353 8.33 -5.68 8.99
CA VAL A 353 8.64 -7.11 9.04
C VAL A 353 7.38 -7.86 9.43
N THR A 354 7.12 -8.97 8.75
CA THR A 354 6.10 -9.94 9.12
C THR A 354 6.73 -11.32 9.31
N TYR A 355 6.11 -12.12 10.16
CA TYR A 355 6.59 -13.46 10.47
C TYR A 355 5.56 -14.51 10.05
N THR A 356 6.07 -15.61 9.51
CA THR A 356 5.33 -16.86 9.33
C THR A 356 5.85 -17.88 10.35
N VAL A 357 4.93 -18.48 11.10
CA VAL A 357 5.26 -19.51 12.11
C VAL A 357 4.59 -20.81 11.69
N ILE A 358 5.39 -21.86 11.54
CA ILE A 358 4.98 -23.20 11.09
C ILE A 358 5.29 -24.21 12.19
N ARG A 359 4.36 -25.09 12.52
CA ARG A 359 4.56 -26.21 13.43
C ARG A 359 5.40 -27.29 12.74
N ASN A 360 6.46 -27.77 13.41
CA ASN A 360 7.35 -28.84 12.92
C ASN A 360 6.66 -30.24 13.05
#